data_47657fde84457ec0718309da2bef8cf9
#
_entry.id   47657fde84457ec0718309da2bef8cf9
#
_cell.length_a   1.000
_cell.length_b   1.000
_cell.length_c   1.000
_cell.angle_alpha   90.00
_cell.angle_beta   90.00
_cell.angle_gamma   90.00
#
_symmetry.space_group_name_H-M   'P 1'
#
loop_
_entity.id
_entity.type
_entity.pdbx_description
1 polymer ?
#
loop_
_entity_poly.entity_id
_entity_poly.type
_entity_poly.pdbx_seq_one_letter_code
_entity_poly.pdbx_strand_id
1 'polypeptide(L)'
;MKKRHRTLFGVFMVLLLALTGCTLTNNNTSSTDASVDSSSQQTKPSDDIDTTTDFNFETKTVMLNSGYEMPIIGLGTWTLDDETAENSVYHALKDGYKLIDTARYYGNAQGVGDGVRRAIAEGIVEREDVFITTKIVPYGFNDYDAAIDECIEALGLDYIDLLLIH
;
A
#
# COMPACT_ATOMS: atom_id res chain seq x y z
N MET A 1 32.82 17.81 30.08
CA MET A 1 33.04 16.71 29.12
C MET A 1 32.83 15.38 29.85
N LYS A 2 31.70 14.70 29.62
CA LYS A 2 31.42 13.34 30.12
C LYS A 2 30.97 12.48 28.93
N LYS A 3 31.84 11.57 28.48
CA LYS A 3 31.54 10.55 27.47
C LYS A 3 30.64 9.47 28.10
N ARG A 4 29.47 9.22 27.51
CA ARG A 4 28.60 8.07 27.87
C ARG A 4 28.87 6.94 26.86
N HIS A 5 29.43 5.85 27.36
CA HIS A 5 29.55 4.59 26.65
C HIS A 5 28.16 3.92 26.54
N ARG A 6 27.73 3.59 25.34
CA ARG A 6 26.56 2.73 25.12
C ARG A 6 27.04 1.31 24.87
N THR A 7 26.68 0.44 25.78
CA THR A 7 26.98 -0.99 25.75
C THR A 7 26.00 -1.68 24.76
N LEU A 8 26.55 -2.34 23.77
CA LEU A 8 25.83 -3.11 22.77
C LEU A 8 25.58 -4.52 23.35
N PHE A 9 24.32 -4.90 23.60
CA PHE A 9 23.93 -6.25 23.94
C PHE A 9 23.51 -6.98 22.66
N GLY A 10 24.38 -7.91 22.20
CA GLY A 10 24.03 -8.83 21.14
C GLY A 10 23.25 -10.01 21.70
N VAL A 11 22.09 -10.27 21.14
CA VAL A 11 21.33 -11.50 21.38
C VAL A 11 21.61 -12.47 20.23
N PHE A 12 22.30 -13.56 20.52
CA PHE A 12 22.50 -14.69 19.63
C PHE A 12 21.25 -15.57 19.68
N MET A 13 20.55 -15.68 18.56
CA MET A 13 19.46 -16.64 18.39
C MET A 13 19.95 -17.84 17.60
N VAL A 14 20.06 -18.99 18.27
CA VAL A 14 20.42 -20.28 17.68
C VAL A 14 19.17 -20.88 17.00
N LEU A 15 19.26 -21.07 15.68
CA LEU A 15 18.22 -21.72 14.87
C LEU A 15 18.52 -23.23 14.80
N LEU A 16 17.67 -24.06 15.37
CA LEU A 16 17.73 -25.52 15.33
C LEU A 16 16.94 -26.03 14.09
N LEU A 17 17.61 -26.56 13.09
CA LEU A 17 16.98 -27.24 11.94
C LEU A 17 16.66 -28.70 12.33
N ALA A 18 15.40 -29.07 12.29
CA ALA A 18 14.95 -30.45 12.31
C ALA A 18 14.62 -30.91 10.88
N LEU A 19 15.42 -31.86 10.38
CA LEU A 19 15.16 -32.58 9.14
C LEU A 19 14.27 -33.79 9.43
N THR A 20 13.07 -33.82 8.85
CA THR A 20 12.26 -35.05 8.76
C THR A 20 12.06 -35.40 7.29
N GLY A 21 12.64 -36.56 6.93
CA GLY A 21 12.51 -37.14 5.60
C GLY A 21 11.12 -37.78 5.41
N CYS A 22 10.60 -37.70 4.19
CA CYS A 22 9.49 -38.52 3.72
C CYS A 22 9.90 -39.37 2.54
N THR A 23 9.67 -40.64 2.69
CA THR A 23 9.95 -41.75 1.78
C THR A 23 9.02 -41.75 0.57
N LEU A 24 9.63 -42.01 -0.58
CA LEU A 24 8.96 -42.32 -1.86
C LEU A 24 8.43 -43.77 -1.83
N THR A 25 7.17 -43.96 -2.16
CA THR A 25 6.68 -45.27 -2.64
C THR A 25 6.13 -45.13 -4.04
N ASN A 26 6.82 -45.82 -4.93
CA ASN A 26 6.47 -46.06 -6.32
C ASN A 26 5.48 -47.25 -6.37
N ASN A 27 4.37 -47.15 -7.10
CA ASN A 27 3.67 -48.30 -7.62
C ASN A 27 3.19 -48.05 -9.06
N ASN A 28 3.84 -48.80 -9.95
CA ASN A 28 3.43 -49.07 -11.32
C ASN A 28 2.29 -50.09 -11.33
N THR A 29 1.34 -49.95 -12.22
CA THR A 29 0.84 -50.98 -13.14
C THR A 29 -0.27 -50.50 -14.08
N SER A 30 0.04 -50.54 -15.35
CA SER A 30 -0.59 -51.29 -16.45
C SER A 30 -1.92 -50.81 -17.03
N SER A 31 -1.76 -50.27 -18.24
CA SER A 31 -2.49 -50.44 -19.51
C SER A 31 -3.97 -50.85 -19.52
N THR A 32 -4.82 -50.10 -20.25
CA THR A 32 -5.53 -50.58 -21.47
C THR A 32 -6.19 -49.40 -22.21
N ASP A 33 -6.20 -49.56 -23.53
CA ASP A 33 -6.76 -48.77 -24.61
C ASP A 33 -8.19 -48.24 -24.43
N ALA A 34 -8.47 -47.09 -25.02
CA ALA A 34 -9.36 -46.86 -26.17
C ALA A 34 -10.12 -45.52 -26.10
N SER A 35 -10.10 -44.92 -27.25
CA SER A 35 -11.07 -43.99 -27.85
C SER A 35 -11.03 -42.52 -27.47
N VAL A 36 -10.50 -41.79 -28.44
CA VAL A 36 -10.64 -40.40 -28.78
C VAL A 36 -12.12 -40.00 -28.75
N ASP A 37 -12.49 -39.06 -27.89
CA ASP A 37 -13.55 -38.10 -28.18
C ASP A 37 -13.06 -36.69 -27.87
N SER A 38 -12.90 -35.91 -28.94
CA SER A 38 -12.47 -34.54 -28.91
C SER A 38 -13.70 -33.64 -28.73
N SER A 39 -13.91 -33.20 -27.52
CA SER A 39 -14.66 -31.97 -27.26
C SER A 39 -14.02 -31.22 -26.08
N SER A 40 -12.91 -30.54 -26.40
CA SER A 40 -12.37 -29.50 -25.51
C SER A 40 -13.34 -28.33 -25.50
N GLN A 41 -14.34 -28.38 -24.65
CA GLN A 41 -15.00 -27.17 -24.19
C GLN A 41 -14.03 -26.44 -23.30
N GLN A 42 -13.30 -25.53 -23.89
CA GLN A 42 -12.60 -24.44 -23.21
C GLN A 42 -13.69 -23.60 -22.55
N THR A 43 -13.96 -23.86 -21.27
CA THR A 43 -14.70 -22.94 -20.44
C THR A 43 -13.84 -21.69 -20.30
N LYS A 44 -14.17 -20.68 -21.13
CA LYS A 44 -13.71 -19.32 -20.93
C LYS A 44 -14.05 -18.95 -19.49
N PRO A 45 -13.09 -18.45 -18.67
CA PRO A 45 -13.46 -17.84 -17.41
C PRO A 45 -14.50 -16.76 -17.71
N SER A 46 -15.65 -16.84 -17.10
CA SER A 46 -16.61 -15.74 -17.13
C SER A 46 -15.95 -14.61 -16.34
N ASP A 47 -15.44 -13.62 -17.06
CA ASP A 47 -15.08 -12.33 -16.51
C ASP A 47 -16.38 -11.60 -16.13
N ASP A 48 -17.09 -12.14 -15.15
CA ASP A 48 -18.06 -11.37 -14.38
C ASP A 48 -17.26 -10.49 -13.43
N ILE A 49 -16.62 -9.44 -13.98
CA ILE A 49 -16.19 -8.31 -13.20
C ILE A 49 -17.51 -7.73 -12.67
N ASP A 50 -17.77 -7.98 -11.38
CA ASP A 50 -18.81 -7.26 -10.67
C ASP A 50 -18.42 -5.78 -10.69
N THR A 51 -19.03 -5.04 -11.61
CA THR A 51 -18.82 -3.59 -11.80
C THR A 51 -19.71 -2.77 -10.88
N THR A 52 -20.36 -3.39 -9.91
CA THR A 52 -21.06 -2.65 -8.87
C THR A 52 -20.03 -2.01 -7.95
N THR A 53 -19.64 -0.78 -8.27
CA THR A 53 -18.86 0.05 -7.37
C THR A 53 -19.77 0.42 -6.20
N ASP A 54 -19.57 -0.21 -5.06
CA ASP A 54 -20.37 0.03 -3.87
C ASP A 54 -19.97 1.37 -3.23
N PHE A 55 -20.61 2.45 -3.72
CA PHE A 55 -20.53 3.75 -3.06
C PHE A 55 -21.40 3.74 -1.81
N ASN A 56 -20.81 4.06 -0.68
CA ASN A 56 -21.52 4.31 0.55
C ASN A 56 -21.58 5.83 0.82
N PHE A 57 -22.75 6.42 0.58
CA PHE A 57 -22.94 7.86 0.76
C PHE A 57 -23.12 8.27 2.22
N GLU A 58 -23.40 7.34 3.12
CA GLU A 58 -23.47 7.61 4.57
C GLU A 58 -22.05 7.78 5.14
N THR A 59 -21.16 6.83 4.84
CA THR A 59 -19.73 6.90 5.23
C THR A 59 -18.89 7.78 4.31
N LYS A 60 -19.43 8.14 3.12
CA LYS A 60 -18.71 8.86 2.05
C LYS A 60 -17.48 8.11 1.57
N THR A 61 -17.61 6.80 1.40
CA THR A 61 -16.54 5.91 0.97
C THR A 61 -16.96 5.09 -0.24
N VAL A 62 -15.98 4.50 -0.90
CA VAL A 62 -16.14 3.49 -1.94
C VAL A 62 -15.30 2.28 -1.57
N MET A 63 -15.86 1.09 -1.73
CA MET A 63 -15.12 -0.15 -1.55
C MET A 63 -14.21 -0.40 -2.76
N LEU A 64 -12.92 -0.55 -2.51
CA LEU A 64 -11.94 -0.92 -3.53
C LEU A 64 -11.95 -2.44 -3.72
N ASN A 65 -11.50 -2.90 -4.90
CA ASN A 65 -11.34 -4.34 -5.18
C ASN A 65 -10.33 -5.06 -4.26
N SER A 66 -9.50 -4.31 -3.56
CA SER A 66 -8.59 -4.80 -2.51
C SER A 66 -9.28 -5.09 -1.17
N GLY A 67 -10.56 -4.73 -1.02
CA GLY A 67 -11.32 -4.86 0.22
C GLY A 67 -11.13 -3.70 1.20
N TYR A 68 -10.46 -2.63 0.81
CA TYR A 68 -10.31 -1.41 1.61
C TYR A 68 -11.31 -0.34 1.19
N GLU A 69 -11.82 0.42 2.15
CA GLU A 69 -12.64 1.58 1.88
C GLU A 69 -11.77 2.82 1.60
N MET A 70 -12.09 3.53 0.53
CA MET A 70 -11.45 4.79 0.16
C MET A 70 -12.47 5.94 0.28
N PRO A 71 -12.14 7.06 0.93
CA PRO A 71 -12.99 8.24 0.94
C PRO A 71 -13.24 8.78 -0.49
N ILE A 72 -14.47 9.18 -0.80
CA ILE A 72 -14.86 9.67 -2.15
C ILE A 72 -14.54 11.15 -2.38
N ILE A 73 -14.15 11.88 -1.35
CA ILE A 73 -13.75 13.29 -1.42
C ILE A 73 -12.41 13.44 -0.71
N GLY A 74 -11.50 14.17 -1.32
CA GLY A 74 -10.17 14.41 -0.78
C GLY A 74 -9.61 15.77 -1.17
N LEU A 75 -8.47 16.13 -0.55
CA LEU A 75 -7.67 17.29 -0.91
C LEU A 75 -6.55 16.87 -1.87
N GLY A 76 -6.45 17.53 -3.04
CA GLY A 76 -5.30 17.44 -3.94
C GLY A 76 -4.25 18.49 -3.62
N THR A 77 -2.96 18.14 -3.73
CA THR A 77 -1.84 19.01 -3.36
C THR A 77 -1.02 19.51 -4.54
N TRP A 78 -1.47 19.29 -5.78
CA TRP A 78 -0.78 19.77 -6.98
C TRP A 78 -0.56 21.27 -6.95
N THR A 79 0.63 21.70 -7.34
CA THR A 79 1.09 23.11 -7.40
C THR A 79 1.28 23.82 -6.05
N LEU A 80 1.05 23.18 -4.91
CA LEU A 80 1.36 23.75 -3.61
C LEU A 80 2.86 23.60 -3.33
N ASP A 81 3.45 24.58 -2.64
CA ASP A 81 4.75 24.43 -2.00
C ASP A 81 4.61 23.69 -0.65
N ASP A 82 5.71 23.33 -0.02
CA ASP A 82 5.68 22.54 1.24
C ASP A 82 4.92 23.26 2.37
N GLU A 83 5.12 24.56 2.56
CA GLU A 83 4.44 25.32 3.61
C GLU A 83 2.93 25.39 3.37
N THR A 84 2.53 25.64 2.13
CA THR A 84 1.12 25.68 1.75
C THR A 84 0.50 24.29 1.82
N ALA A 85 1.23 23.23 1.44
CA ALA A 85 0.78 21.86 1.52
C ALA A 85 0.56 21.43 2.97
N GLU A 86 1.53 21.70 3.87
CA GLU A 86 1.39 21.42 5.30
C GLU A 86 0.13 22.06 5.87
N ASN A 87 -0.03 23.36 5.68
CA ASN A 87 -1.18 24.08 6.24
C ASN A 87 -2.50 23.60 5.62
N SER A 88 -2.55 23.36 4.30
CA SER A 88 -3.75 22.89 3.63
C SER A 88 -4.17 21.50 4.09
N VAL A 89 -3.22 20.58 4.20
CA VAL A 89 -3.46 19.21 4.69
C VAL A 89 -3.94 19.23 6.14
N TYR A 90 -3.25 19.96 7.01
CA TYR A 90 -3.65 20.10 8.40
C TYR A 90 -5.11 20.62 8.55
N HIS A 91 -5.44 21.69 7.82
CA HIS A 91 -6.79 22.26 7.89
C HIS A 91 -7.85 21.33 7.27
N ALA A 92 -7.53 20.67 6.15
CA ALA A 92 -8.45 19.70 5.54
C ALA A 92 -8.78 18.55 6.52
N LEU A 93 -7.76 17.97 7.18
CA LEU A 93 -7.98 16.93 8.18
C LEU A 93 -8.79 17.43 9.36
N LYS A 94 -8.53 18.65 9.83
CA LYS A 94 -9.30 19.30 10.89
C LYS A 94 -10.76 19.53 10.51
N ASP A 95 -11.03 19.82 9.23
CA ASP A 95 -12.37 20.03 8.69
C ASP A 95 -13.08 18.72 8.30
N GLY A 96 -12.45 17.56 8.58
CA GLY A 96 -13.03 16.24 8.41
C GLY A 96 -12.76 15.55 7.05
N TYR A 97 -11.90 16.11 6.22
CA TYR A 97 -11.35 15.36 5.08
C TYR A 97 -10.52 14.19 5.59
N LYS A 98 -10.56 13.07 4.86
CA LYS A 98 -9.79 11.88 5.20
C LYS A 98 -8.88 11.41 4.06
N LEU A 99 -9.07 11.89 2.84
CA LEU A 99 -8.25 11.57 1.67
C LEU A 99 -7.35 12.75 1.31
N ILE A 100 -6.06 12.47 1.20
CA ILE A 100 -5.05 13.41 0.68
C ILE A 100 -4.44 12.79 -0.57
N ASP A 101 -4.54 13.49 -1.69
CA ASP A 101 -3.95 13.11 -2.97
C ASP A 101 -2.70 13.92 -3.26
N THR A 102 -1.57 13.25 -3.32
CA THR A 102 -0.28 13.82 -3.70
C THR A 102 0.41 12.98 -4.77
N ALA A 103 1.61 13.34 -5.17
CA ALA A 103 2.47 12.56 -6.05
C ALA A 103 3.94 12.93 -5.79
N ARG A 104 4.85 11.96 -6.01
CA ARG A 104 6.29 12.21 -5.93
C ARG A 104 6.72 13.39 -6.80
N TYR A 105 6.12 13.54 -8.00
CA TYR A 105 6.44 14.58 -8.96
C TYR A 105 6.03 16.00 -8.51
N TYR A 106 5.14 16.12 -7.51
CA TYR A 106 4.69 17.45 -7.05
C TYR A 106 5.76 18.20 -6.25
N GLY A 107 6.73 17.47 -5.66
CA GLY A 107 7.86 18.04 -4.94
C GLY A 107 7.48 18.66 -3.58
N ASN A 108 6.32 18.29 -3.03
CA ASN A 108 5.79 18.81 -1.77
C ASN A 108 5.41 17.71 -0.77
N ALA A 109 5.97 16.51 -0.94
CA ALA A 109 5.66 15.36 -0.10
C ALA A 109 6.02 15.60 1.37
N GLN A 110 7.10 16.35 1.65
CA GLN A 110 7.48 16.71 3.02
C GLN A 110 6.38 17.53 3.69
N GLY A 111 5.90 18.59 3.04
CA GLY A 111 4.82 19.43 3.58
C GLY A 111 3.52 18.65 3.79
N VAL A 112 3.17 17.75 2.86
CA VAL A 112 2.02 16.85 3.02
C VAL A 112 2.18 16.00 4.28
N GLY A 113 3.33 15.36 4.46
CA GLY A 113 3.62 14.54 5.63
C GLY A 113 3.65 15.33 6.94
N ASP A 114 4.22 16.54 6.91
CA ASP A 114 4.23 17.44 8.08
C ASP A 114 2.81 17.82 8.51
N GLY A 115 1.91 18.12 7.57
CA GLY A 115 0.51 18.41 7.85
C GLY A 115 -0.23 17.24 8.48
N VAL A 116 0.00 16.02 7.99
CA VAL A 116 -0.57 14.79 8.57
C VAL A 116 -0.04 14.56 9.98
N ARG A 117 1.29 14.58 10.16
CA ARG A 117 1.91 14.38 11.48
C ARG A 117 1.46 15.42 12.51
N ARG A 118 1.29 16.65 12.08
CA ARG A 118 0.77 17.73 12.94
C ARG A 118 -0.66 17.43 13.38
N ALA A 119 -1.54 17.02 12.48
CA ALA A 119 -2.92 16.67 12.82
C ALA A 119 -2.98 15.48 13.79
N ILE A 120 -2.13 14.48 13.60
CA ILE A 120 -2.00 13.32 14.53
C ILE A 120 -1.48 13.79 15.89
N ALA A 121 -0.44 14.60 15.94
CA ALA A 121 0.15 15.09 17.18
C ALA A 121 -0.81 15.95 18.02
N GLU A 122 -1.74 16.63 17.37
CA GLU A 122 -2.81 17.41 18.02
C GLU A 122 -4.06 16.57 18.35
N GLY A 123 -4.08 15.26 18.02
CA GLY A 123 -5.20 14.36 18.29
C GLY A 123 -6.45 14.65 17.47
N ILE A 124 -6.28 15.23 16.28
CA ILE A 124 -7.37 15.51 15.34
C ILE A 124 -7.77 14.24 14.60
N VAL A 125 -6.79 13.43 14.20
CA VAL A 125 -6.94 12.14 13.50
C VAL A 125 -5.88 11.16 14.00
N GLU A 126 -6.16 9.86 13.84
CA GLU A 126 -5.14 8.81 13.90
C GLU A 126 -4.62 8.53 12.49
N ARG A 127 -3.44 7.87 12.35
CA ARG A 127 -2.86 7.55 11.02
C ARG A 127 -3.82 6.69 10.16
N GLU A 128 -4.47 5.73 10.76
CA GLU A 128 -5.45 4.84 10.12
C GLU A 128 -6.72 5.53 9.65
N ASP A 129 -7.02 6.73 10.13
CA ASP A 129 -8.13 7.54 9.66
C ASP A 129 -7.82 8.28 8.34
N VAL A 130 -6.55 8.40 7.98
CA VAL A 130 -6.10 9.19 6.83
C VAL A 130 -5.71 8.29 5.68
N PHE A 131 -6.33 8.50 4.53
CA PHE A 131 -6.03 7.78 3.29
C PHE A 131 -5.10 8.62 2.40
N ILE A 132 -3.87 8.17 2.23
CA ILE A 132 -2.85 8.85 1.42
C ILE A 132 -2.72 8.18 0.06
N THR A 133 -3.01 8.93 -1.00
CA THR A 133 -2.70 8.53 -2.36
C THR A 133 -1.42 9.23 -2.82
N THR A 134 -0.47 8.47 -3.34
CA THR A 134 0.68 9.04 -4.06
C THR A 134 0.88 8.36 -5.41
N LYS A 135 1.77 8.91 -6.23
CA LYS A 135 1.94 8.48 -7.62
C LYS A 135 3.42 8.48 -7.99
N ILE A 136 3.84 7.46 -8.74
CA ILE A 136 5.16 7.38 -9.38
C ILE A 136 5.00 7.40 -10.89
N VAL A 137 5.94 8.05 -11.60
CA VAL A 137 5.95 8.03 -13.07
C VAL A 137 6.49 6.69 -13.58
N PRO A 138 6.00 6.18 -14.73
CA PRO A 138 6.38 4.86 -15.25
C PRO A 138 7.76 4.82 -15.92
N TYR A 139 8.50 5.93 -15.92
CA TYR A 139 9.80 6.05 -16.59
C TYR A 139 10.84 6.70 -15.68
N GLY A 140 12.09 6.39 -15.93
CA GLY A 140 13.22 6.95 -15.16
C GLY A 140 13.56 6.16 -13.88
N PHE A 141 12.90 5.03 -13.65
CA PHE A 141 13.22 4.11 -12.58
C PHE A 141 13.74 2.79 -13.11
N ASN A 142 14.86 2.34 -12.55
CA ASN A 142 15.36 0.97 -12.73
C ASN A 142 14.90 0.04 -11.60
N ASP A 143 14.39 0.65 -10.50
CA ASP A 143 13.97 -0.03 -9.30
C ASP A 143 12.71 0.66 -8.74
N TYR A 144 11.57 -0.02 -8.87
CA TYR A 144 10.29 0.50 -8.40
C TYR A 144 10.15 0.39 -6.89
N ASP A 145 10.77 -0.60 -6.26
CA ASP A 145 10.74 -0.77 -4.81
C ASP A 145 11.45 0.41 -4.15
N ALA A 146 12.65 0.77 -4.64
CA ALA A 146 13.35 1.95 -4.17
C ALA A 146 12.55 3.25 -4.39
N ALA A 147 11.80 3.37 -5.49
CA ALA A 147 10.95 4.54 -5.73
C ALA A 147 9.77 4.63 -4.77
N ILE A 148 9.24 3.51 -4.33
CA ILE A 148 8.18 3.44 -3.30
C ILE A 148 8.76 3.84 -1.95
N ASP A 149 9.91 3.29 -1.57
CA ASP A 149 10.59 3.63 -0.33
C ASP A 149 10.90 5.12 -0.25
N GLU A 150 11.38 5.73 -1.34
CA GLU A 150 11.59 7.19 -1.43
C GLU A 150 10.28 7.98 -1.22
N CYS A 151 9.14 7.50 -1.70
CA CYS A 151 7.85 8.17 -1.47
C CYS A 151 7.45 8.13 0.01
N ILE A 152 7.62 6.97 0.66
CA ILE A 152 7.33 6.78 2.08
C ILE A 152 8.25 7.67 2.93
N GLU A 153 9.55 7.65 2.62
CA GLU A 153 10.56 8.47 3.31
C GLU A 153 10.28 9.98 3.15
N ALA A 154 9.97 10.43 1.93
CA ALA A 154 9.68 11.85 1.67
C ALA A 154 8.41 12.34 2.40
N LEU A 155 7.39 11.50 2.52
CA LEU A 155 6.21 11.77 3.32
C LEU A 155 6.51 11.70 4.84
N GLY A 156 7.51 10.91 5.24
CA GLY A 156 7.82 10.64 6.65
C GLY A 156 6.65 9.95 7.36
N LEU A 157 5.98 9.04 6.66
CA LEU A 157 4.88 8.21 7.16
C LEU A 157 5.30 6.74 7.12
N ASP A 158 4.59 5.86 7.84
CA ASP A 158 4.94 4.44 7.93
C ASP A 158 4.47 3.65 6.70
N TYR A 159 3.43 4.11 6.01
CA TYR A 159 2.86 3.47 4.81
C TYR A 159 2.08 4.45 3.94
N ILE A 160 1.74 3.99 2.73
CA ILE A 160 0.88 4.65 1.74
C ILE A 160 -0.36 3.78 1.55
N ASP A 161 -1.54 4.37 1.45
CA ASP A 161 -2.80 3.64 1.29
C ASP A 161 -3.05 3.26 -0.17
N LEU A 162 -2.69 4.13 -1.11
CA LEU A 162 -2.83 3.88 -2.53
C LEU A 162 -1.64 4.44 -3.33
N LEU A 163 -1.00 3.59 -4.11
CA LEU A 163 0.03 3.97 -5.07
C LEU A 163 -0.52 3.89 -6.50
N LEU A 164 -0.40 4.98 -7.24
CA LEU A 164 -0.80 5.04 -8.65
C LEU A 164 0.42 5.15 -9.56
N ILE A 165 0.26 4.68 -10.78
CA ILE A 165 1.16 5.02 -11.90
C ILE A 165 0.64 6.33 -12.51
N HIS A 166 1.54 7.32 -12.51
CA HIS A 166 1.21 8.71 -12.86
C HIS A 166 1.17 8.95 -14.34
#